data_65c8d5ee2b504c7942cd9b91cd49b7d0
#
_entry.id   65c8d5ee2b504c7942cd9b91cd49b7d0
#
_cell.length_a   1.000
_cell.length_b   1.000
_cell.length_c   1.000
_cell.angle_alpha   90.00
_cell.angle_beta   90.00
_cell.angle_gamma   90.00
#
_symmetry.space_group_name_H-M   'P 1'
#
loop_
_entity.id
_entity.type
_entity.pdbx_description
1 polymer ?
#
loop_
_entity_poly.entity_id
_entity_poly.type
_entity_poly.pdbx_seq_one_letter_code
_entity_poly.pdbx_strand_id
1 'polypeptide(L)'
;MDTQSKNLTVEAFLNIITILNINLMKNVKEVEMSFFRMNGVSVPHLKHTAAMSAETMPVPASVVIPMNMHIGAPAKPVVKAGDMVGVGQLIGEAAGFVSSPVHASISGKVTKVDKIVGSNGALADAVFIESDGEMRPFEGIKPPKVTNFDEFVAAVKDSGIIGLGGAGFPTAVKLGVKDLSSVQEILINGAECEPFITSDTRTMIDRAEDIKEGIELLEKYLGAKKIVIGIEKNKPEAIAKMQEIATGDSAVSVQVLPSQYPQGGEKVLVYKLTGKVVPEGKLPLDVGCIVINVTTLASIAAYIRTGMPLTSKCITVDGSAVAAPKNVIVPIGTRMKDVFAFVGEFKETPKKVIYGGPMMGIAVPSLEQPVLKNTNAIVAFGKKDAERPEESPCIHCGNCVNSCPFGLNPMGFAKALALKDYEALEALKVNVCMECGCCAYSCPAKRNIIARNKLAKAELRNYKQKQAEKEKEA
;
A
#
# COMPACT_ATOMS: atom_id res chain seq x y z
N MET A 1 28.36 -58.35 39.12
CA MET A 1 27.08 -57.67 39.04
C MET A 1 27.36 -56.21 38.70
N ASP A 2 27.12 -55.64 37.64
CA ASP A 2 26.71 -55.99 36.29
C ASP A 2 26.84 -54.66 35.54
N THR A 3 27.95 -54.49 34.83
CA THR A 3 28.25 -53.30 34.02
C THR A 3 27.53 -53.33 32.67
N GLN A 4 26.95 -54.47 32.32
CA GLN A 4 26.21 -54.64 31.06
C GLN A 4 24.75 -54.12 31.10
N SER A 5 24.13 -54.08 32.27
CA SER A 5 22.73 -53.57 32.40
C SER A 5 22.59 -52.06 32.37
N LYS A 6 23.66 -51.34 32.68
CA LYS A 6 23.66 -49.86 32.64
C LYS A 6 23.88 -49.29 31.22
N ASN A 7 24.60 -50.01 30.36
CA ASN A 7 24.84 -49.53 28.97
C ASN A 7 23.60 -49.69 28.07
N LEU A 8 22.80 -50.79 28.29
CA LEU A 8 21.55 -50.99 27.52
C LEU A 8 20.50 -49.87 27.81
N THR A 9 20.46 -49.35 29.03
CA THR A 9 19.52 -48.28 29.39
C THR A 9 19.92 -46.92 28.81
N VAL A 10 21.21 -46.61 28.67
CA VAL A 10 21.70 -45.36 28.10
C VAL A 10 21.52 -45.33 26.60
N GLU A 11 21.82 -46.45 25.89
CA GLU A 11 21.57 -46.52 24.43
C GLU A 11 20.06 -46.50 24.11
N ALA A 12 19.22 -47.19 24.89
CA ALA A 12 17.77 -47.10 24.73
C ALA A 12 17.26 -45.65 24.97
N PHE A 13 17.82 -44.94 25.94
CA PHE A 13 17.44 -43.56 26.22
C PHE A 13 17.93 -42.58 25.14
N LEU A 14 19.15 -42.77 24.61
CA LEU A 14 19.67 -41.98 23.47
C LEU A 14 18.88 -42.26 22.18
N ASN A 15 18.48 -43.51 21.92
CA ASN A 15 17.63 -43.83 20.78
C ASN A 15 16.22 -43.23 20.92
N ILE A 16 15.63 -43.20 22.09
CA ILE A 16 14.36 -42.53 22.37
C ILE A 16 14.49 -41.01 22.16
N ILE A 17 15.57 -40.36 22.61
CA ILE A 17 15.83 -38.94 22.39
C ILE A 17 16.02 -38.64 20.89
N THR A 18 16.71 -39.52 20.15
CA THR A 18 16.91 -39.38 18.70
C THR A 18 15.59 -39.53 17.94
N ILE A 19 14.76 -40.50 18.32
CA ILE A 19 13.43 -40.72 17.71
C ILE A 19 12.48 -39.59 18.07
N LEU A 20 12.52 -39.05 19.29
CA LEU A 20 11.74 -37.86 19.71
C LEU A 20 12.18 -36.64 18.97
N ASN A 21 13.49 -36.41 18.80
CA ASN A 21 14.01 -35.27 18.01
C ASN A 21 13.66 -35.36 16.54
N ILE A 22 13.70 -36.57 15.93
CA ILE A 22 13.29 -36.79 14.53
C ILE A 22 11.77 -36.54 14.37
N ASN A 23 10.95 -36.99 15.33
CA ASN A 23 9.53 -36.72 15.34
C ASN A 23 9.18 -35.27 15.67
N LEU A 24 9.95 -34.60 16.56
CA LEU A 24 9.83 -33.16 16.76
C LEU A 24 10.20 -32.37 15.49
N MET A 25 11.29 -32.75 14.81
CA MET A 25 11.71 -32.10 13.55
C MET A 25 10.73 -32.35 12.40
N LYS A 26 10.10 -33.53 12.32
CA LYS A 26 9.01 -33.79 11.35
C LYS A 26 7.76 -32.99 11.67
N ASN A 27 7.37 -32.91 12.95
CA ASN A 27 6.24 -32.10 13.39
C ASN A 27 6.52 -30.61 13.26
N VAL A 28 7.77 -30.14 13.37
CA VAL A 28 8.13 -28.72 13.14
C VAL A 28 7.90 -28.35 11.66
N LYS A 29 8.18 -29.22 10.68
CA LYS A 29 7.86 -28.96 9.27
C LYS A 29 6.35 -28.96 8.98
N GLU A 30 5.58 -29.85 9.61
CA GLU A 30 4.11 -29.85 9.52
C GLU A 30 3.48 -28.72 10.32
N VAL A 31 4.07 -28.34 11.48
CA VAL A 31 3.66 -27.20 12.28
C VAL A 31 3.97 -25.88 11.54
N GLU A 32 5.08 -25.75 10.80
CA GLU A 32 5.32 -24.58 9.94
C GLU A 32 4.24 -24.42 8.86
N MET A 33 3.70 -25.51 8.31
CA MET A 33 2.59 -25.42 7.33
C MET A 33 1.21 -25.17 7.97
N SER A 34 1.00 -25.56 9.24
CA SER A 34 -0.28 -25.37 9.93
C SER A 34 -0.46 -23.97 10.54
N PHE A 35 0.62 -23.18 10.70
CA PHE A 35 0.59 -21.83 11.30
C PHE A 35 0.25 -20.71 10.29
N PHE A 36 0.23 -20.97 9.00
CA PHE A 36 -0.26 -19.99 8.01
C PHE A 36 -1.79 -19.95 7.92
N ARG A 37 -2.46 -19.80 9.06
CA ARG A 37 -3.78 -19.21 9.04
C ARG A 37 -3.55 -17.73 8.81
N MET A 38 -3.72 -17.24 7.58
CA MET A 38 -3.73 -15.81 7.28
C MET A 38 -4.90 -15.18 8.05
N ASN A 39 -4.70 -15.04 9.34
CA ASN A 39 -5.65 -14.46 10.27
C ASN A 39 -5.79 -12.96 9.95
N GLY A 40 -6.55 -12.28 10.69
CA GLY A 40 -6.83 -10.86 10.56
C GLY A 40 -7.85 -10.49 11.60
N VAL A 41 -8.47 -9.36 11.41
CA VAL A 41 -9.51 -8.85 12.30
C VAL A 41 -10.75 -8.47 11.51
N SER A 42 -11.92 -8.58 12.13
CA SER A 42 -13.14 -7.95 11.63
C SER A 42 -13.15 -6.52 12.14
N VAL A 43 -13.22 -5.57 11.21
CA VAL A 43 -13.32 -4.14 11.54
C VAL A 43 -14.67 -3.60 11.03
N PRO A 44 -15.26 -2.59 11.70
CA PRO A 44 -16.43 -1.90 11.16
C PRO A 44 -16.10 -1.30 9.80
N HIS A 45 -16.91 -1.55 8.78
CA HIS A 45 -16.60 -1.10 7.42
C HIS A 45 -16.73 0.41 7.24
N LEU A 46 -17.79 1.02 7.80
CA LEU A 46 -18.05 2.47 7.77
C LEU A 46 -17.94 3.07 6.35
N LYS A 47 -18.43 2.36 5.33
CA LYS A 47 -18.34 2.73 3.92
C LYS A 47 -19.46 3.68 3.52
N HIS A 48 -19.54 4.86 4.14
CA HIS A 48 -20.67 5.80 3.96
C HIS A 48 -20.82 6.28 2.50
N THR A 49 -19.73 6.32 1.76
CA THR A 49 -19.67 6.82 0.38
C THR A 49 -19.71 5.73 -0.69
N ALA A 50 -19.94 4.46 -0.32
CA ALA A 50 -19.86 3.33 -1.28
C ALA A 50 -20.82 3.45 -2.46
N ALA A 51 -22.04 3.91 -2.22
CA ALA A 51 -23.08 4.10 -3.24
C ALA A 51 -23.04 5.50 -3.90
N MET A 52 -22.11 6.37 -3.52
CA MET A 52 -22.02 7.74 -4.02
C MET A 52 -21.02 7.83 -5.17
N SER A 53 -21.45 8.36 -6.32
CA SER A 53 -20.55 8.69 -7.43
C SER A 53 -19.49 9.70 -7.00
N ALA A 54 -18.32 9.65 -7.63
CA ALA A 54 -17.28 10.60 -7.35
C ALA A 54 -17.62 11.98 -7.97
N GLU A 55 -17.48 13.05 -7.18
CA GLU A 55 -17.64 14.43 -7.62
C GLU A 55 -16.28 15.02 -8.03
N THR A 56 -16.22 15.72 -9.15
CA THR A 56 -14.98 16.42 -9.55
C THR A 56 -14.88 17.75 -8.81
N MET A 57 -13.79 17.94 -8.09
CA MET A 57 -13.49 19.19 -7.43
C MET A 57 -13.18 20.29 -8.46
N PRO A 58 -13.68 21.54 -8.28
CA PRO A 58 -13.23 22.68 -9.06
C PRO A 58 -11.72 22.87 -8.97
N VAL A 59 -11.15 23.54 -9.99
CA VAL A 59 -9.71 23.83 -10.01
C VAL A 59 -9.32 24.61 -8.75
N PRO A 60 -8.36 24.12 -7.95
CA PRO A 60 -7.90 24.85 -6.77
C PRO A 60 -7.08 26.10 -7.19
N ALA A 61 -7.12 27.16 -6.40
CA ALA A 61 -6.35 28.38 -6.65
C ALA A 61 -4.83 28.13 -6.69
N SER A 62 -4.37 27.05 -6.02
CA SER A 62 -2.95 26.65 -6.04
C SER A 62 -2.78 25.21 -5.59
N VAL A 63 -1.67 24.59 -6.01
CA VAL A 63 -1.26 23.26 -5.56
C VAL A 63 0.17 23.27 -5.02
N VAL A 64 0.47 22.29 -4.17
CA VAL A 64 1.83 22.00 -3.68
C VAL A 64 2.14 20.57 -4.03
N ILE A 65 3.08 20.33 -4.92
CA ILE A 65 3.38 19.02 -5.47
C ILE A 65 4.74 18.54 -4.94
N PRO A 66 4.77 17.63 -3.95
CA PRO A 66 6.02 17.09 -3.41
C PRO A 66 6.73 16.18 -4.39
N MET A 67 8.05 16.16 -4.32
CA MET A 67 8.87 15.30 -5.16
C MET A 67 9.03 13.86 -4.61
N ASN A 68 8.62 13.61 -3.36
CA ASN A 68 8.74 12.32 -2.68
C ASN A 68 7.40 11.58 -2.50
N MET A 69 6.53 11.60 -3.51
CA MET A 69 5.22 10.95 -3.46
C MET A 69 5.25 9.43 -3.70
N HIS A 70 6.42 8.79 -3.70
CA HIS A 70 6.61 7.36 -3.96
C HIS A 70 7.74 6.78 -3.11
N ILE A 71 7.82 5.45 -3.07
CA ILE A 71 8.95 4.74 -2.47
C ILE A 71 10.18 4.86 -3.39
N GLY A 72 11.36 5.01 -2.79
CA GLY A 72 12.64 5.14 -3.49
C GLY A 72 13.20 6.56 -3.48
N ALA A 73 14.06 6.87 -4.46
CA ALA A 73 14.68 8.19 -4.55
C ALA A 73 13.66 9.26 -4.95
N PRO A 74 13.54 10.38 -4.22
CA PRO A 74 12.65 11.47 -4.60
C PRO A 74 12.95 11.96 -6.02
N ALA A 75 11.93 12.41 -6.75
CA ALA A 75 12.12 13.09 -8.03
C ALA A 75 12.91 14.40 -7.84
N LYS A 76 13.60 14.85 -8.89
CA LYS A 76 14.29 16.14 -8.91
C LYS A 76 13.47 17.17 -9.66
N PRO A 77 13.19 18.36 -9.08
CA PRO A 77 12.51 19.42 -9.79
C PRO A 77 13.25 19.81 -11.07
N VAL A 78 12.51 19.98 -12.17
CA VAL A 78 13.04 20.44 -13.47
C VAL A 78 12.46 21.78 -13.90
N VAL A 79 11.70 22.43 -13.02
CA VAL A 79 11.12 23.77 -13.20
C VAL A 79 11.60 24.71 -12.09
N LYS A 80 11.47 26.01 -12.33
CA LYS A 80 11.88 27.08 -11.42
C LYS A 80 10.77 28.13 -11.24
N ALA A 81 10.90 28.97 -10.24
CA ALA A 81 10.00 30.10 -10.02
C ALA A 81 9.92 30.98 -11.29
N GLY A 82 8.69 31.33 -11.67
CA GLY A 82 8.39 32.10 -12.86
C GLY A 82 7.99 31.29 -14.09
N ASP A 83 8.29 30.00 -14.13
CA ASP A 83 7.91 29.12 -15.26
C ASP A 83 6.39 28.97 -15.35
N MET A 84 5.85 29.00 -16.58
CA MET A 84 4.47 28.62 -16.87
C MET A 84 4.41 27.12 -17.19
N VAL A 85 3.44 26.44 -16.63
CA VAL A 85 3.26 24.99 -16.83
C VAL A 85 1.84 24.65 -17.26
N GLY A 86 1.70 23.64 -18.11
CA GLY A 86 0.43 23.06 -18.50
C GLY A 86 0.15 21.76 -17.70
N VAL A 87 -1.13 21.35 -17.66
CA VAL A 87 -1.54 20.07 -17.04
C VAL A 87 -0.84 18.92 -17.72
N GLY A 88 -0.21 18.05 -16.94
CA GLY A 88 0.55 16.90 -17.45
C GLY A 88 1.99 17.22 -17.84
N GLN A 89 2.45 18.45 -17.74
CA GLN A 89 3.84 18.80 -17.99
C GLN A 89 4.76 18.19 -16.92
N LEU A 90 5.90 17.62 -17.33
CA LEU A 90 6.91 17.13 -16.41
C LEU A 90 7.48 18.27 -15.58
N ILE A 91 7.40 18.17 -14.24
CA ILE A 91 7.94 19.15 -13.29
C ILE A 91 8.98 18.55 -12.35
N GLY A 92 9.09 17.21 -12.32
CA GLY A 92 10.10 16.47 -11.56
C GLY A 92 10.51 15.20 -12.28
N GLU A 93 11.81 15.06 -12.56
CA GLU A 93 12.34 13.85 -13.19
C GLU A 93 12.68 12.77 -12.18
N ALA A 94 12.55 11.50 -12.58
CA ALA A 94 12.93 10.36 -11.73
C ALA A 94 14.45 10.35 -11.46
N ALA A 95 14.85 10.25 -10.19
CA ALA A 95 16.26 10.39 -9.78
C ALA A 95 16.99 9.06 -9.55
N GLY A 96 16.41 7.91 -9.92
CA GLY A 96 17.02 6.60 -9.72
C GLY A 96 16.21 5.47 -10.34
N PHE A 97 16.68 4.23 -10.14
CA PHE A 97 15.96 3.05 -10.63
C PHE A 97 14.58 2.90 -9.96
N VAL A 98 14.55 3.00 -8.63
CA VAL A 98 13.28 3.07 -7.89
C VAL A 98 12.95 4.53 -7.67
N SER A 99 12.25 5.11 -8.63
CA SER A 99 11.79 6.50 -8.64
C SER A 99 10.66 6.64 -9.66
N SER A 100 9.92 7.76 -9.64
CA SER A 100 8.82 8.03 -10.56
C SER A 100 8.79 9.51 -10.91
N PRO A 101 8.57 9.91 -12.17
CA PRO A 101 8.44 11.30 -12.55
C PRO A 101 7.18 11.94 -11.94
N VAL A 102 7.19 13.26 -11.83
CA VAL A 102 6.11 14.06 -11.27
C VAL A 102 5.67 15.10 -12.29
N HIS A 103 4.36 15.24 -12.46
CA HIS A 103 3.75 16.12 -13.45
C HIS A 103 2.89 17.21 -12.80
N ALA A 104 2.75 18.33 -13.47
CA ALA A 104 1.85 19.39 -13.06
C ALA A 104 0.40 18.92 -13.11
N SER A 105 -0.35 19.11 -12.05
CA SER A 105 -1.76 18.70 -11.94
C SER A 105 -2.75 19.80 -12.35
N ILE A 106 -2.28 21.05 -12.42
CA ILE A 106 -3.01 22.22 -12.90
C ILE A 106 -2.13 23.00 -13.86
N SER A 107 -2.74 23.84 -14.70
CA SER A 107 -2.02 24.87 -15.46
C SER A 107 -1.84 26.13 -14.63
N GLY A 108 -0.75 26.86 -14.89
CA GLY A 108 -0.46 28.10 -14.21
C GLY A 108 1.01 28.41 -14.03
N LYS A 109 1.32 29.27 -13.06
CA LYS A 109 2.68 29.76 -12.80
C LYS A 109 3.32 29.06 -11.62
N VAL A 110 4.54 28.56 -11.80
CA VAL A 110 5.38 28.11 -10.69
C VAL A 110 5.78 29.31 -9.85
N THR A 111 5.30 29.40 -8.63
CA THR A 111 5.61 30.53 -7.72
C THR A 111 6.92 30.33 -7.01
N LYS A 112 7.23 29.09 -6.61
CA LYS A 112 8.51 28.71 -5.99
C LYS A 112 8.74 27.20 -6.06
N VAL A 113 9.99 26.82 -5.90
CA VAL A 113 10.43 25.46 -5.55
C VAL A 113 11.06 25.54 -4.17
N ASP A 114 10.52 24.83 -3.20
CA ASP A 114 10.91 24.97 -1.79
C ASP A 114 10.68 23.66 -1.02
N LYS A 115 11.18 23.55 0.18
CA LYS A 115 10.99 22.38 1.03
C LYS A 115 9.70 22.46 1.84
N ILE A 116 9.03 21.31 1.93
CA ILE A 116 7.90 21.09 2.84
C ILE A 116 8.20 19.94 3.80
N VAL A 117 7.51 19.93 4.93
CA VAL A 117 7.50 18.77 5.82
C VAL A 117 6.54 17.74 5.26
N GLY A 118 7.03 16.58 4.86
CA GLY A 118 6.20 15.47 4.37
C GLY A 118 5.43 14.77 5.50
N SER A 119 4.54 13.87 5.12
CA SER A 119 3.72 13.08 6.07
C SER A 119 4.55 12.20 7.02
N ASN A 120 5.79 11.87 6.65
CA ASN A 120 6.74 11.12 7.46
C ASN A 120 7.62 12.00 8.37
N GLY A 121 7.37 13.33 8.40
CA GLY A 121 8.16 14.31 9.16
C GLY A 121 9.48 14.73 8.50
N ALA A 122 9.87 14.13 7.38
CA ALA A 122 11.08 14.52 6.66
C ALA A 122 10.83 15.71 5.73
N LEU A 123 11.87 16.53 5.50
CA LEU A 123 11.83 17.60 4.50
C LEU A 123 11.91 16.99 3.10
N ALA A 124 11.08 17.51 2.20
CA ALA A 124 11.07 17.14 0.78
C ALA A 124 10.92 18.38 -0.10
N ASP A 125 11.59 18.38 -1.26
CA ASP A 125 11.38 19.41 -2.26
C ASP A 125 9.95 19.34 -2.79
N ALA A 126 9.33 20.48 -3.05
CA ALA A 126 8.00 20.63 -3.62
C ALA A 126 7.94 21.78 -4.60
N VAL A 127 7.14 21.61 -5.64
CA VAL A 127 6.82 22.66 -6.62
C VAL A 127 5.48 23.28 -6.24
N PHE A 128 5.43 24.61 -6.14
CA PHE A 128 4.24 25.38 -5.83
C PHE A 128 3.73 26.03 -7.12
N ILE A 129 2.50 25.75 -7.49
CA ILE A 129 1.87 26.26 -8.72
C ILE A 129 0.63 27.06 -8.35
N GLU A 130 0.56 28.30 -8.79
CA GLU A 130 -0.65 29.12 -8.76
C GLU A 130 -1.43 28.92 -10.04
N SER A 131 -2.71 28.61 -9.92
CA SER A 131 -3.58 28.29 -11.05
C SER A 131 -3.88 29.51 -11.91
N ASP A 132 -3.96 29.31 -13.23
CA ASP A 132 -4.55 30.27 -14.18
C ASP A 132 -6.08 30.06 -14.34
N GLY A 133 -6.66 29.07 -13.68
CA GLY A 133 -8.08 28.72 -13.73
C GLY A 133 -8.53 27.94 -14.97
N GLU A 134 -7.65 27.70 -15.94
CA GLU A 134 -8.04 27.20 -17.26
C GLU A 134 -7.81 25.70 -17.49
N MET A 135 -6.98 25.06 -16.66
CA MET A 135 -6.62 23.61 -16.81
C MET A 135 -6.10 23.27 -18.23
N ARG A 136 -5.32 24.16 -18.84
CA ARG A 136 -4.75 23.96 -20.16
C ARG A 136 -3.82 22.76 -20.18
N PRO A 137 -4.07 21.73 -21.02
CA PRO A 137 -3.14 20.63 -21.18
C PRO A 137 -1.78 21.13 -21.69
N PHE A 138 -0.70 20.48 -21.28
CA PHE A 138 0.61 20.70 -21.89
C PHE A 138 0.59 20.26 -23.37
N GLU A 139 1.10 21.09 -24.28
CA GLU A 139 1.06 20.85 -25.74
C GLU A 139 1.75 19.54 -26.16
N GLY A 140 2.67 19.01 -25.34
CA GLY A 140 3.35 17.74 -25.57
C GLY A 140 2.52 16.49 -25.27
N ILE A 141 1.29 16.62 -24.74
CA ILE A 141 0.43 15.48 -24.41
C ILE A 141 -0.02 14.76 -25.68
N LYS A 142 0.35 13.49 -25.79
CA LYS A 142 -0.07 12.59 -26.89
C LYS A 142 0.02 11.15 -26.42
N PRO A 143 -0.84 10.25 -26.94
CA PRO A 143 -0.74 8.83 -26.66
C PRO A 143 0.66 8.29 -26.97
N PRO A 144 1.29 7.52 -26.05
CA PRO A 144 2.57 6.90 -26.33
C PRO A 144 2.44 5.84 -27.43
N LYS A 145 3.46 5.72 -28.26
CA LYS A 145 3.55 4.59 -29.21
C LYS A 145 4.08 3.38 -28.46
N VAL A 146 3.28 2.34 -28.37
CA VAL A 146 3.62 1.11 -27.64
C VAL A 146 3.40 -0.08 -28.58
N THR A 147 4.48 -0.76 -28.93
CA THR A 147 4.45 -1.91 -29.84
C THR A 147 4.98 -3.19 -29.19
N ASN A 148 5.76 -3.07 -28.12
CA ASN A 148 6.41 -4.17 -27.42
C ASN A 148 6.43 -3.93 -25.89
N PHE A 149 6.91 -4.93 -25.14
CA PHE A 149 6.97 -4.90 -23.67
C PHE A 149 7.85 -3.76 -23.11
N ASP A 150 9.01 -3.53 -23.69
CA ASP A 150 9.95 -2.51 -23.16
C ASP A 150 9.36 -1.11 -23.34
N GLU A 151 8.73 -0.85 -24.48
CA GLU A 151 8.00 0.40 -24.75
C GLU A 151 6.79 0.56 -23.82
N PHE A 152 6.09 -0.53 -23.49
CA PHE A 152 5.01 -0.51 -22.52
C PHE A 152 5.52 -0.11 -21.13
N VAL A 153 6.59 -0.73 -20.64
CA VAL A 153 7.19 -0.40 -19.34
C VAL A 153 7.72 1.04 -19.31
N ALA A 154 8.34 1.49 -20.40
CA ALA A 154 8.79 2.88 -20.55
C ALA A 154 7.62 3.87 -20.51
N ALA A 155 6.55 3.59 -21.22
CA ALA A 155 5.33 4.41 -21.19
C ALA A 155 4.71 4.47 -19.79
N VAL A 156 4.62 3.33 -19.09
CA VAL A 156 4.16 3.30 -17.69
C VAL A 156 5.08 4.12 -16.77
N LYS A 157 6.40 4.13 -17.01
CA LYS A 157 7.34 5.00 -16.28
C LYS A 157 7.03 6.47 -16.52
N ASP A 158 6.90 6.86 -17.78
CA ASP A 158 6.68 8.27 -18.17
C ASP A 158 5.33 8.81 -17.68
N SER A 159 4.33 7.95 -17.49
CA SER A 159 3.03 8.32 -16.91
C SER A 159 3.10 8.86 -15.48
N GLY A 160 4.21 8.59 -14.77
CA GLY A 160 4.32 8.92 -13.34
C GLY A 160 3.40 8.11 -12.42
N ILE A 161 2.81 7.01 -12.92
CA ILE A 161 1.92 6.14 -12.15
C ILE A 161 2.74 5.29 -11.17
N ILE A 162 2.27 5.28 -9.92
CA ILE A 162 2.80 4.47 -8.82
C ILE A 162 1.69 3.52 -8.32
N GLY A 163 1.99 2.67 -7.36
CA GLY A 163 0.97 1.86 -6.69
C GLY A 163 -0.05 2.75 -5.95
N LEU A 164 -1.24 2.90 -6.53
CA LEU A 164 -2.27 3.84 -6.05
C LEU A 164 -3.12 3.28 -4.90
N GLY A 165 -2.93 2.03 -4.52
CA GLY A 165 -3.59 1.40 -3.38
C GLY A 165 -2.99 1.72 -2.01
N GLY A 166 -2.04 2.67 -1.91
CA GLY A 166 -1.49 3.19 -0.65
C GLY A 166 0.04 3.11 -0.51
N ALA A 167 0.70 2.01 -0.91
CA ALA A 167 2.14 1.82 -0.70
C ALA A 167 3.03 2.75 -1.56
N GLY A 168 2.57 3.18 -2.74
CA GLY A 168 3.29 4.14 -3.56
C GLY A 168 4.57 3.59 -4.21
N PHE A 169 4.67 2.28 -4.47
CA PHE A 169 5.81 1.73 -5.20
C PHE A 169 5.72 2.06 -6.70
N PRO A 170 6.81 2.49 -7.37
CA PRO A 170 6.78 2.83 -8.80
C PRO A 170 6.31 1.65 -9.66
N THR A 171 5.21 1.84 -10.42
CA THR A 171 4.54 0.75 -11.14
C THR A 171 5.41 0.19 -12.27
N ALA A 172 6.15 1.05 -12.98
CA ALA A 172 7.07 0.61 -14.03
C ALA A 172 8.16 -0.34 -13.51
N VAL A 173 8.65 -0.11 -12.28
CA VAL A 173 9.63 -1.02 -11.63
C VAL A 173 8.99 -2.37 -11.30
N LYS A 174 7.73 -2.37 -10.87
CA LYS A 174 6.97 -3.60 -10.59
C LYS A 174 6.71 -4.41 -11.84
N LEU A 175 6.37 -3.75 -12.95
CA LEU A 175 6.04 -4.39 -14.23
C LEU A 175 7.28 -4.72 -15.06
N GLY A 176 8.42 -4.07 -14.83
CA GLY A 176 9.69 -4.27 -15.56
C GLY A 176 10.36 -5.58 -15.20
N VAL A 177 9.70 -6.69 -15.51
CA VAL A 177 10.16 -8.06 -15.24
C VAL A 177 11.23 -8.45 -16.26
N LYS A 178 12.37 -8.99 -15.80
CA LYS A 178 13.45 -9.41 -16.70
C LYS A 178 13.11 -10.66 -17.51
N ASP A 179 12.32 -11.55 -16.94
CA ASP A 179 11.91 -12.80 -17.56
C ASP A 179 10.38 -12.95 -17.44
N LEU A 180 9.68 -12.69 -18.54
CA LEU A 180 8.23 -12.78 -18.61
C LEU A 180 7.70 -14.21 -18.36
N SER A 181 8.52 -15.24 -18.62
CA SER A 181 8.13 -16.62 -18.34
C SER A 181 7.98 -16.92 -16.86
N SER A 182 8.59 -16.11 -16.01
CA SER A 182 8.43 -16.19 -14.55
C SER A 182 7.06 -15.73 -14.06
N VAL A 183 6.30 -14.97 -14.88
CA VAL A 183 4.97 -14.48 -14.53
C VAL A 183 3.92 -15.54 -14.83
N GLN A 184 3.39 -16.16 -13.80
CA GLN A 184 2.35 -17.20 -13.91
C GLN A 184 0.96 -16.62 -13.79
N GLU A 185 0.77 -15.68 -12.87
CA GLU A 185 -0.53 -15.09 -12.53
C GLU A 185 -0.41 -13.59 -12.27
N ILE A 186 -1.38 -12.82 -12.75
CA ILE A 186 -1.54 -11.41 -12.38
C ILE A 186 -2.75 -11.29 -11.47
N LEU A 187 -2.57 -10.66 -10.32
CA LEU A 187 -3.58 -10.50 -9.29
C LEU A 187 -3.99 -9.03 -9.24
N ILE A 188 -5.23 -8.76 -9.63
CA ILE A 188 -5.78 -7.40 -9.57
C ILE A 188 -6.43 -7.21 -8.20
N ASN A 189 -5.88 -6.26 -7.45
CA ASN A 189 -6.31 -5.98 -6.07
C ASN A 189 -7.46 -4.98 -6.05
N GLY A 190 -8.69 -5.47 -5.90
CA GLY A 190 -9.91 -4.74 -5.61
C GLY A 190 -10.36 -4.88 -4.14
N ALA A 191 -9.52 -5.46 -3.28
CA ALA A 191 -9.80 -5.62 -1.85
C ALA A 191 -9.44 -4.32 -1.10
N GLU A 192 -10.44 -3.48 -0.91
CA GLU A 192 -10.35 -2.19 -0.20
C GLU A 192 -10.84 -2.37 1.23
N CYS A 193 -9.98 -2.95 2.10
CA CYS A 193 -10.35 -3.46 3.42
C CYS A 193 -10.26 -2.42 4.56
N GLU A 194 -9.67 -1.25 4.34
CA GLU A 194 -9.62 -0.16 5.32
C GLU A 194 -11.02 0.41 5.58
N PRO A 195 -11.43 0.68 6.84
CA PRO A 195 -12.66 1.40 7.13
C PRO A 195 -12.72 2.76 6.41
N PHE A 196 -13.92 3.21 6.11
CA PHE A 196 -14.28 4.44 5.41
C PHE A 196 -13.98 4.46 3.91
N ILE A 197 -12.85 3.93 3.45
CA ILE A 197 -12.35 4.10 2.09
C ILE A 197 -13.22 3.37 1.05
N THR A 198 -13.58 4.08 -0.03
CA THR A 198 -14.40 3.56 -1.14
C THR A 198 -13.88 3.99 -2.53
N SER A 199 -12.70 4.59 -2.60
CA SER A 199 -12.12 5.12 -3.85
C SER A 199 -11.84 4.03 -4.89
N ASP A 200 -11.35 2.84 -4.47
CA ASP A 200 -11.15 1.70 -5.38
C ASP A 200 -12.49 1.06 -5.76
N THR A 201 -13.46 1.02 -4.85
CA THR A 201 -14.84 0.60 -5.15
C THR A 201 -15.44 1.47 -6.25
N ARG A 202 -15.29 2.79 -6.17
CA ARG A 202 -15.76 3.71 -7.22
C ARG A 202 -14.99 3.53 -8.52
N THR A 203 -13.68 3.30 -8.47
CA THR A 203 -12.91 2.98 -9.68
C THR A 203 -13.44 1.73 -10.37
N MET A 204 -13.75 0.66 -9.64
CA MET A 204 -14.30 -0.57 -10.23
C MET A 204 -15.67 -0.36 -10.87
N ILE A 205 -16.47 0.58 -10.35
CA ILE A 205 -17.82 0.86 -10.88
C ILE A 205 -17.74 1.91 -12.00
N ASP A 206 -17.12 3.06 -11.74
CA ASP A 206 -17.16 4.23 -12.63
C ASP A 206 -16.15 4.12 -13.79
N ARG A 207 -15.10 3.30 -13.64
CA ARG A 207 -14.01 3.15 -14.61
C ARG A 207 -13.79 1.68 -15.03
N ALA A 208 -14.86 0.90 -15.07
CA ALA A 208 -14.79 -0.52 -15.41
C ALA A 208 -14.17 -0.75 -16.79
N GLU A 209 -14.49 0.09 -17.79
CA GLU A 209 -13.90 0.00 -19.13
C GLU A 209 -12.38 0.28 -19.12
N ASP A 210 -11.90 1.23 -18.33
CA ASP A 210 -10.47 1.45 -18.16
C ASP A 210 -9.77 0.22 -17.52
N ILE A 211 -10.45 -0.48 -16.60
CA ILE A 211 -9.92 -1.72 -16.02
C ILE A 211 -9.86 -2.81 -17.06
N LYS A 212 -10.90 -2.97 -17.90
CA LYS A 212 -10.91 -3.92 -18.99
C LYS A 212 -9.78 -3.67 -19.98
N GLU A 213 -9.65 -2.43 -20.48
CA GLU A 213 -8.55 -2.04 -21.35
C GLU A 213 -7.17 -2.32 -20.68
N GLY A 214 -7.06 -2.05 -19.37
CA GLY A 214 -5.87 -2.36 -18.60
C GLY A 214 -5.55 -3.86 -18.55
N ILE A 215 -6.55 -4.72 -18.43
CA ILE A 215 -6.41 -6.18 -18.52
C ILE A 215 -5.87 -6.59 -19.88
N GLU A 216 -6.46 -6.09 -20.96
CA GLU A 216 -6.03 -6.36 -22.34
C GLU A 216 -4.56 -5.93 -22.57
N LEU A 217 -4.12 -4.81 -21.97
CA LEU A 217 -2.72 -4.38 -22.02
C LEU A 217 -1.79 -5.34 -21.27
N LEU A 218 -2.21 -5.86 -20.09
CA LEU A 218 -1.42 -6.84 -19.34
C LEU A 218 -1.30 -8.17 -20.09
N GLU A 219 -2.38 -8.64 -20.72
CA GLU A 219 -2.36 -9.83 -21.57
C GLU A 219 -1.42 -9.65 -22.76
N LYS A 220 -1.57 -8.54 -23.46
CA LYS A 220 -0.81 -8.24 -24.68
C LYS A 220 0.69 -8.10 -24.43
N TYR A 221 1.09 -7.38 -23.38
CA TYR A 221 2.49 -7.02 -23.18
C TYR A 221 3.22 -7.88 -22.15
N LEU A 222 2.52 -8.43 -21.14
CA LEU A 222 3.12 -9.34 -20.18
C LEU A 222 2.88 -10.83 -20.51
N GLY A 223 2.00 -11.13 -21.47
CA GLY A 223 1.65 -12.51 -21.83
C GLY A 223 0.91 -13.23 -20.70
N ALA A 224 0.14 -12.49 -19.90
CA ALA A 224 -0.58 -13.05 -18.75
C ALA A 224 -1.60 -14.10 -19.19
N LYS A 225 -1.42 -15.33 -18.70
CA LYS A 225 -2.33 -16.47 -19.00
C LYS A 225 -3.43 -16.64 -17.95
N LYS A 226 -3.27 -16.01 -16.80
CA LYS A 226 -4.24 -16.07 -15.71
C LYS A 226 -4.25 -14.74 -14.96
N ILE A 227 -5.41 -14.12 -14.95
CA ILE A 227 -5.67 -12.85 -14.26
C ILE A 227 -6.81 -13.07 -13.26
N VAL A 228 -6.58 -12.74 -11.99
CA VAL A 228 -7.57 -12.91 -10.94
C VAL A 228 -7.86 -11.56 -10.29
N ILE A 229 -9.11 -11.11 -10.33
CA ILE A 229 -9.56 -9.90 -9.66
C ILE A 229 -10.10 -10.30 -8.28
N GLY A 230 -9.39 -9.91 -7.22
CA GLY A 230 -9.81 -10.18 -5.83
C GLY A 230 -10.63 -9.04 -5.26
N ILE A 231 -11.89 -9.29 -4.88
CA ILE A 231 -12.81 -8.27 -4.36
C ILE A 231 -13.50 -8.80 -3.10
N GLU A 232 -13.65 -7.96 -2.08
CA GLU A 232 -14.37 -8.37 -0.87
C GLU A 232 -15.88 -8.41 -1.08
N LYS A 233 -16.56 -9.38 -0.43
CA LYS A 233 -18.02 -9.65 -0.55
C LYS A 233 -18.92 -8.47 -0.18
N ASN A 234 -18.41 -7.45 0.52
CA ASN A 234 -19.15 -6.25 0.90
C ASN A 234 -19.27 -5.20 -0.23
N LYS A 235 -18.88 -5.54 -1.46
CA LYS A 235 -18.89 -4.68 -2.65
C LYS A 235 -19.71 -5.30 -3.80
N PRO A 236 -21.01 -5.57 -3.61
CA PRO A 236 -21.80 -6.35 -4.57
C PRO A 236 -21.87 -5.72 -5.98
N GLU A 237 -22.01 -4.39 -6.08
CA GLU A 237 -22.06 -3.67 -7.34
C GLU A 237 -20.70 -3.76 -8.09
N ALA A 238 -19.59 -3.55 -7.40
CA ALA A 238 -18.25 -3.69 -7.98
C ALA A 238 -17.98 -5.14 -8.43
N ILE A 239 -18.44 -6.15 -7.65
CA ILE A 239 -18.32 -7.56 -8.02
C ILE A 239 -19.08 -7.83 -9.33
N ALA A 240 -20.36 -7.38 -9.40
CA ALA A 240 -21.18 -7.57 -10.61
C ALA A 240 -20.53 -6.92 -11.84
N LYS A 241 -20.00 -5.69 -11.67
CA LYS A 241 -19.34 -4.97 -12.76
C LYS A 241 -18.04 -5.64 -13.21
N MET A 242 -17.21 -6.12 -12.30
CA MET A 242 -15.99 -6.84 -12.63
C MET A 242 -16.28 -8.23 -13.23
N GLN A 243 -17.35 -8.91 -12.83
CA GLN A 243 -17.82 -10.14 -13.47
C GLN A 243 -18.29 -9.90 -14.91
N GLU A 244 -18.98 -8.78 -15.16
CA GLU A 244 -19.39 -8.37 -16.51
C GLU A 244 -18.17 -8.23 -17.44
N ILE A 245 -17.13 -7.50 -17.03
CA ILE A 245 -15.92 -7.30 -17.86
C ILE A 245 -15.07 -8.57 -18.01
N ALA A 246 -15.16 -9.52 -17.08
CA ALA A 246 -14.48 -10.81 -17.18
C ALA A 246 -15.25 -11.83 -18.07
N THR A 247 -16.48 -11.52 -18.47
CA THR A 247 -17.30 -12.43 -19.27
C THR A 247 -16.73 -12.58 -20.67
N GLY A 248 -16.53 -13.82 -21.10
CA GLY A 248 -16.03 -14.14 -22.44
C GLY A 248 -14.51 -14.27 -22.53
N ASP A 249 -13.78 -13.93 -21.47
CA ASP A 249 -12.34 -14.12 -21.40
C ASP A 249 -12.00 -15.24 -20.41
N SER A 250 -11.48 -16.36 -20.91
CA SER A 250 -11.13 -17.53 -20.10
C SER A 250 -9.89 -17.33 -19.21
N ALA A 251 -9.09 -16.32 -19.49
CA ALA A 251 -7.90 -15.98 -18.69
C ALA A 251 -8.25 -15.14 -17.46
N VAL A 252 -9.41 -14.45 -17.46
CA VAL A 252 -9.83 -13.51 -16.42
C VAL A 252 -10.90 -14.13 -15.53
N SER A 253 -10.74 -13.98 -14.23
CA SER A 253 -11.72 -14.45 -13.23
C SER A 253 -11.86 -13.46 -12.07
N VAL A 254 -13.05 -13.43 -11.46
CA VAL A 254 -13.33 -12.67 -10.25
C VAL A 254 -13.44 -13.61 -9.07
N GLN A 255 -12.61 -13.40 -8.06
CA GLN A 255 -12.68 -14.15 -6.80
C GLN A 255 -13.22 -13.27 -5.69
N VAL A 256 -14.40 -13.66 -5.16
CA VAL A 256 -15.02 -12.97 -4.03
C VAL A 256 -14.35 -13.43 -2.72
N LEU A 257 -13.81 -12.46 -2.00
CA LEU A 257 -13.07 -12.66 -0.76
C LEU A 257 -13.92 -12.31 0.47
N PRO A 258 -13.68 -12.96 1.62
CA PRO A 258 -14.31 -12.53 2.87
C PRO A 258 -13.96 -11.07 3.19
N SER A 259 -14.92 -10.32 3.73
CA SER A 259 -14.69 -8.97 4.25
C SER A 259 -13.96 -9.04 5.58
N GLN A 260 -12.64 -9.12 5.51
CA GLN A 260 -11.72 -9.26 6.64
C GLN A 260 -10.50 -8.36 6.42
N TYR A 261 -10.01 -7.74 7.48
CA TYR A 261 -8.80 -6.93 7.41
C TYR A 261 -7.58 -7.75 7.87
N PRO A 262 -6.42 -7.73 7.19
CA PRO A 262 -6.02 -6.91 6.04
C PRO A 262 -6.07 -7.65 4.69
N GLN A 263 -7.25 -7.84 4.12
CA GLN A 263 -7.46 -8.61 2.89
C GLN A 263 -6.68 -8.05 1.69
N GLY A 264 -6.58 -6.71 1.58
CA GLY A 264 -5.84 -6.01 0.52
C GLY A 264 -4.32 -6.00 0.68
N GLY A 265 -3.78 -6.55 1.77
CA GLY A 265 -2.33 -6.66 1.93
C GLY A 265 -1.70 -7.57 0.87
N GLU A 266 -0.69 -7.09 0.14
CA GLU A 266 -0.16 -7.76 -1.06
C GLU A 266 0.14 -9.25 -0.86
N LYS A 267 0.92 -9.62 0.18
CA LYS A 267 1.25 -11.03 0.48
C LYS A 267 0.03 -11.83 0.99
N VAL A 268 -0.91 -11.16 1.67
CA VAL A 268 -2.17 -11.79 2.10
C VAL A 268 -3.02 -12.10 0.87
N LEU A 269 -3.15 -11.16 -0.05
CA LEU A 269 -3.91 -11.34 -1.28
C LEU A 269 -3.33 -12.47 -2.15
N VAL A 270 -1.99 -12.52 -2.33
CA VAL A 270 -1.33 -13.62 -3.04
C VAL A 270 -1.76 -14.97 -2.46
N TYR A 271 -1.64 -15.13 -1.14
CA TYR A 271 -2.05 -16.38 -0.49
C TYR A 271 -3.54 -16.69 -0.66
N LYS A 272 -4.41 -15.69 -0.48
CA LYS A 272 -5.87 -15.88 -0.57
C LYS A 272 -6.34 -16.26 -1.98
N LEU A 273 -5.69 -15.73 -3.02
CA LEU A 273 -6.07 -15.99 -4.41
C LEU A 273 -5.37 -17.22 -5.00
N THR A 274 -4.18 -17.59 -4.52
CA THR A 274 -3.35 -18.60 -5.17
C THR A 274 -2.91 -19.77 -4.26
N GLY A 275 -3.05 -19.61 -2.94
CA GLY A 275 -2.47 -20.53 -1.95
C GLY A 275 -0.95 -20.42 -1.79
N LYS A 276 -0.27 -19.61 -2.60
CA LYS A 276 1.19 -19.44 -2.55
C LYS A 276 1.62 -18.56 -1.40
N VAL A 277 2.68 -18.95 -0.69
CA VAL A 277 3.28 -18.16 0.39
C VAL A 277 4.51 -17.43 -0.14
N VAL A 278 4.51 -16.09 -0.05
CA VAL A 278 5.68 -15.27 -0.40
C VAL A 278 6.68 -15.31 0.75
N PRO A 279 7.89 -15.89 0.56
CA PRO A 279 8.87 -16.03 1.63
C PRO A 279 9.35 -14.69 2.21
N GLU A 280 10.04 -14.77 3.36
CA GLU A 280 10.68 -13.60 3.96
C GLU A 280 11.71 -12.98 3.02
N GLY A 281 11.73 -11.64 2.92
CA GLY A 281 12.64 -10.91 2.03
C GLY A 281 12.33 -11.04 0.54
N LYS A 282 11.33 -11.87 0.16
CA LYS A 282 10.92 -12.10 -1.23
C LYS A 282 9.71 -11.26 -1.63
N LEU A 283 9.54 -11.12 -2.95
CA LEU A 283 8.44 -10.39 -3.59
C LEU A 283 7.41 -11.37 -4.18
N PRO A 284 6.20 -10.93 -4.51
CA PRO A 284 5.21 -11.76 -5.20
C PRO A 284 5.73 -12.41 -6.48
N LEU A 285 6.61 -11.73 -7.22
CA LEU A 285 7.22 -12.27 -8.43
C LEU A 285 8.07 -13.54 -8.17
N ASP A 286 8.72 -13.65 -7.01
CA ASP A 286 9.48 -14.86 -6.62
C ASP A 286 8.60 -16.13 -6.50
N VAL A 287 7.28 -15.94 -6.42
CA VAL A 287 6.28 -17.05 -6.47
C VAL A 287 5.42 -16.99 -7.73
N GLY A 288 5.89 -16.28 -8.77
CA GLY A 288 5.25 -16.18 -10.07
C GLY A 288 4.02 -15.27 -10.12
N CYS A 289 3.86 -14.34 -9.18
CA CYS A 289 2.71 -13.44 -9.11
C CYS A 289 3.10 -11.97 -9.28
N ILE A 290 2.30 -11.22 -10.04
CA ILE A 290 2.32 -9.76 -10.03
C ILE A 290 1.03 -9.28 -9.39
N VAL A 291 1.11 -8.35 -8.43
CA VAL A 291 -0.08 -7.74 -7.81
C VAL A 291 -0.19 -6.29 -8.26
N ILE A 292 -1.33 -5.92 -8.83
CA ILE A 292 -1.63 -4.55 -9.27
C ILE A 292 -2.97 -4.09 -8.68
N ASN A 293 -3.03 -2.86 -8.18
CA ASN A 293 -4.27 -2.29 -7.67
C ASN A 293 -5.20 -1.85 -8.82
N VAL A 294 -6.52 -1.96 -8.65
CA VAL A 294 -7.53 -1.62 -9.67
C VAL A 294 -7.40 -0.19 -10.19
N THR A 295 -7.20 0.80 -9.30
CA THR A 295 -7.04 2.21 -9.69
C THR A 295 -5.73 2.44 -10.43
N THR A 296 -4.65 1.73 -10.07
CA THR A 296 -3.38 1.75 -10.80
C THR A 296 -3.58 1.23 -12.22
N LEU A 297 -4.26 0.09 -12.37
CA LEU A 297 -4.52 -0.52 -13.68
C LEU A 297 -5.35 0.40 -14.58
N ALA A 298 -6.47 0.91 -14.08
CA ALA A 298 -7.32 1.86 -14.81
C ALA A 298 -6.56 3.13 -15.23
N SER A 299 -5.61 3.58 -14.40
CA SER A 299 -4.79 4.76 -14.73
C SER A 299 -3.76 4.48 -15.83
N ILE A 300 -3.20 3.26 -15.88
CA ILE A 300 -2.32 2.83 -16.98
C ILE A 300 -3.08 2.85 -18.30
N ALA A 301 -4.27 2.24 -18.36
CA ALA A 301 -5.09 2.21 -19.56
C ALA A 301 -5.41 3.64 -20.06
N ALA A 302 -5.88 4.50 -19.16
CA ALA A 302 -6.17 5.88 -19.49
C ALA A 302 -4.94 6.62 -20.06
N TYR A 303 -3.75 6.41 -19.47
CA TYR A 303 -2.52 7.01 -19.97
C TYR A 303 -2.15 6.49 -21.38
N ILE A 304 -2.16 5.19 -21.58
CA ILE A 304 -1.85 4.61 -22.90
C ILE A 304 -2.79 5.14 -23.98
N ARG A 305 -4.08 5.31 -23.67
CA ARG A 305 -5.09 5.83 -24.58
C ARG A 305 -4.95 7.33 -24.86
N THR A 306 -4.62 8.14 -23.83
CA THR A 306 -4.70 9.61 -23.91
C THR A 306 -3.35 10.32 -23.92
N GLY A 307 -2.32 9.70 -23.36
CA GLY A 307 -1.03 10.35 -23.07
C GLY A 307 -1.05 11.26 -21.85
N MET A 308 -2.20 11.46 -21.18
CA MET A 308 -2.28 12.28 -19.98
C MET A 308 -1.69 11.53 -18.77
N PRO A 309 -0.57 12.00 -18.18
CA PRO A 309 0.01 11.37 -17.02
C PRO A 309 -0.88 11.49 -15.78
N LEU A 310 -0.46 10.89 -14.66
CA LEU A 310 -1.22 10.93 -13.42
C LEU A 310 -1.23 12.34 -12.81
N THR A 311 -2.30 13.07 -13.04
CA THR A 311 -2.50 14.46 -12.58
C THR A 311 -3.61 14.61 -11.54
N SER A 312 -4.55 13.67 -11.50
CA SER A 312 -5.69 13.66 -10.56
C SER A 312 -5.97 12.27 -10.04
N LYS A 313 -6.70 12.20 -8.95
CA LYS A 313 -7.09 10.93 -8.33
C LYS A 313 -8.45 11.04 -7.63
N CYS A 314 -9.24 9.96 -7.69
CA CYS A 314 -10.39 9.79 -6.81
C CYS A 314 -9.91 9.45 -5.39
N ILE A 315 -10.39 10.19 -4.41
CA ILE A 315 -10.15 9.95 -2.98
C ILE A 315 -11.47 9.93 -2.21
N THR A 316 -11.52 9.19 -1.12
CA THR A 316 -12.62 9.26 -0.17
C THR A 316 -12.35 10.31 0.90
N VAL A 317 -13.29 11.18 1.17
CA VAL A 317 -13.28 12.13 2.29
C VAL A 317 -14.40 11.74 3.26
N ASP A 318 -14.03 11.28 4.45
CA ASP A 318 -14.96 10.71 5.42
C ASP A 318 -14.46 10.89 6.86
N GLY A 319 -15.14 10.37 7.83
CA GLY A 319 -14.79 10.38 9.25
C GLY A 319 -15.81 11.07 10.12
N SER A 320 -15.72 10.87 11.42
CA SER A 320 -16.75 11.34 12.36
C SER A 320 -16.90 12.86 12.44
N ALA A 321 -15.84 13.61 12.07
CA ALA A 321 -15.89 15.06 12.01
C ALA A 321 -16.48 15.61 10.70
N VAL A 322 -16.59 14.80 9.63
CA VAL A 322 -17.08 15.25 8.31
C VAL A 322 -18.59 15.27 8.27
N ALA A 323 -19.18 16.39 7.87
CA ALA A 323 -20.66 16.53 7.82
C ALA A 323 -21.26 15.75 6.65
N ALA A 324 -20.66 15.84 5.46
CA ALA A 324 -21.14 15.22 4.23
C ALA A 324 -20.00 14.43 3.56
N PRO A 325 -19.77 13.16 3.96
CA PRO A 325 -18.74 12.33 3.31
C PRO A 325 -18.95 12.24 1.81
N LYS A 326 -17.85 12.25 1.03
CA LYS A 326 -17.86 12.18 -0.45
C LYS A 326 -16.67 11.40 -0.99
N ASN A 327 -16.85 10.86 -2.21
CA ASN A 327 -15.73 10.52 -3.09
C ASN A 327 -15.46 11.72 -4.00
N VAL A 328 -14.21 12.15 -4.09
CA VAL A 328 -13.83 13.38 -4.81
C VAL A 328 -12.68 13.09 -5.78
N ILE A 329 -12.82 13.52 -7.02
CA ILE A 329 -11.71 13.56 -7.99
C ILE A 329 -10.95 14.87 -7.77
N VAL A 330 -9.70 14.77 -7.33
CA VAL A 330 -8.90 15.89 -6.86
C VAL A 330 -7.60 15.98 -7.68
N PRO A 331 -7.19 17.18 -8.13
CA PRO A 331 -5.84 17.40 -8.65
C PRO A 331 -4.78 17.07 -7.60
N ILE A 332 -3.74 16.32 -7.97
CA ILE A 332 -2.63 16.00 -7.07
C ILE A 332 -1.93 17.29 -6.62
N GLY A 333 -1.62 17.40 -5.33
CA GLY A 333 -1.05 18.62 -4.76
C GLY A 333 -2.08 19.59 -4.17
N THR A 334 -3.38 19.36 -4.35
CA THR A 334 -4.44 20.14 -3.68
C THR A 334 -4.30 20.02 -2.16
N ARG A 335 -4.32 21.12 -1.42
CA ARG A 335 -4.23 21.07 0.04
C ARG A 335 -5.49 20.47 0.65
N MET A 336 -5.36 19.74 1.74
CA MET A 336 -6.50 19.14 2.44
C MET A 336 -7.55 20.17 2.86
N LYS A 337 -7.13 21.38 3.26
CA LYS A 337 -8.07 22.45 3.60
C LYS A 337 -9.00 22.80 2.45
N ASP A 338 -8.48 22.84 1.22
CA ASP A 338 -9.26 23.16 0.03
C ASP A 338 -10.21 21.98 -0.33
N VAL A 339 -9.76 20.74 -0.12
CA VAL A 339 -10.62 19.56 -0.26
C VAL A 339 -11.77 19.59 0.75
N PHE A 340 -11.50 19.89 2.02
CA PHE A 340 -12.56 20.01 3.04
C PHE A 340 -13.50 21.18 2.77
N ALA A 341 -13.00 22.31 2.28
CA ALA A 341 -13.84 23.43 1.88
C ALA A 341 -14.83 23.05 0.76
N PHE A 342 -14.41 22.19 -0.18
CA PHE A 342 -15.28 21.66 -1.23
C PHE A 342 -16.30 20.65 -0.70
N VAL A 343 -15.86 19.73 0.18
CA VAL A 343 -16.74 18.67 0.72
C VAL A 343 -17.82 19.25 1.62
N GLY A 344 -17.56 20.35 2.30
CA GLY A 344 -18.47 21.05 3.17
C GLY A 344 -17.97 21.17 4.61
N GLU A 345 -18.81 21.71 5.48
CA GLU A 345 -18.46 22.00 6.86
C GLU A 345 -18.20 20.74 7.69
N PHE A 346 -17.40 20.89 8.74
CA PHE A 346 -17.24 19.87 9.76
C PHE A 346 -18.44 19.88 10.73
N LYS A 347 -18.85 18.70 11.21
CA LYS A 347 -19.78 18.56 12.34
C LYS A 347 -19.21 19.14 13.63
N GLU A 348 -17.91 18.94 13.81
CA GLU A 348 -17.09 19.46 14.90
C GLU A 348 -15.66 19.68 14.43
N THR A 349 -14.92 20.55 15.09
CA THR A 349 -13.49 20.77 14.76
C THR A 349 -12.72 19.46 14.83
N PRO A 350 -12.10 18.99 13.73
CA PRO A 350 -11.36 17.74 13.73
C PRO A 350 -10.18 17.82 14.71
N LYS A 351 -10.02 16.77 15.49
CA LYS A 351 -8.90 16.58 16.43
C LYS A 351 -7.79 15.73 15.85
N LYS A 352 -8.10 14.97 14.81
CA LYS A 352 -7.14 14.15 14.07
C LYS A 352 -7.59 14.03 12.62
N VAL A 353 -6.66 14.28 11.71
CA VAL A 353 -6.85 14.02 10.28
C VAL A 353 -5.74 13.07 9.83
N ILE A 354 -6.08 12.10 9.00
CA ILE A 354 -5.15 11.11 8.51
C ILE A 354 -5.21 10.98 6.98
N TYR A 355 -4.08 10.67 6.36
CA TYR A 355 -4.01 10.06 5.04
C TYR A 355 -4.40 8.59 5.14
N GLY A 356 -5.27 8.12 4.25
CA GLY A 356 -5.71 6.72 4.22
C GLY A 356 -6.71 6.39 5.34
N GLY A 357 -6.83 5.10 5.65
CA GLY A 357 -7.77 4.61 6.65
C GLY A 357 -7.18 4.52 8.07
N PRO A 358 -8.01 4.22 9.07
CA PRO A 358 -7.62 4.24 10.48
C PRO A 358 -6.63 3.13 10.90
N MET A 359 -6.47 2.08 10.07
CA MET A 359 -5.62 0.94 10.45
C MET A 359 -4.16 1.16 10.07
N MET A 360 -3.88 1.68 8.86
CA MET A 360 -2.52 1.93 8.35
C MET A 360 -2.24 3.40 8.05
N GLY A 361 -3.23 4.27 8.14
CA GLY A 361 -3.12 5.68 7.81
C GLY A 361 -2.13 6.45 8.68
N ILE A 362 -1.71 7.61 8.19
CA ILE A 362 -0.72 8.47 8.82
C ILE A 362 -1.39 9.78 9.20
N ALA A 363 -1.30 10.16 10.49
CA ALA A 363 -1.81 11.45 10.94
C ALA A 363 -1.01 12.61 10.34
N VAL A 364 -1.71 13.65 9.93
CA VAL A 364 -1.10 14.84 9.35
C VAL A 364 -0.93 15.96 10.39
N PRO A 365 0.15 16.76 10.29
CA PRO A 365 0.41 17.84 11.25
C PRO A 365 -0.51 19.05 11.01
N SER A 366 -1.01 19.24 9.80
CA SER A 366 -1.89 20.35 9.44
C SER A 366 -2.69 20.07 8.17
N LEU A 367 -3.75 20.83 7.92
CA LEU A 367 -4.55 20.78 6.70
C LEU A 367 -3.87 21.43 5.47
N GLU A 368 -2.67 22.04 5.64
CA GLU A 368 -1.83 22.52 4.54
C GLU A 368 -1.14 21.38 3.77
N GLN A 369 -1.21 20.15 4.29
CA GLN A 369 -0.68 18.98 3.62
C GLN A 369 -1.42 18.70 2.29
N PRO A 370 -0.66 18.42 1.19
CA PRO A 370 -1.27 18.18 -0.12
C PRO A 370 -1.78 16.76 -0.30
N VAL A 371 -2.75 16.56 -1.18
CA VAL A 371 -3.11 15.25 -1.71
C VAL A 371 -1.94 14.69 -2.51
N LEU A 372 -1.53 13.47 -2.19
CA LEU A 372 -0.41 12.76 -2.81
C LEU A 372 -0.92 11.76 -3.87
N LYS A 373 -0.04 11.29 -4.75
CA LYS A 373 -0.36 10.25 -5.75
C LYS A 373 -0.97 9.00 -5.11
N ASN A 374 -0.49 8.60 -3.93
CA ASN A 374 -0.96 7.41 -3.21
C ASN A 374 -2.02 7.70 -2.14
N THR A 375 -2.52 8.92 -2.04
CA THR A 375 -3.65 9.24 -1.15
C THR A 375 -4.92 8.60 -1.72
N ASN A 376 -5.53 7.68 -1.00
CA ASN A 376 -6.82 7.06 -1.37
C ASN A 376 -7.98 7.52 -0.47
N ALA A 377 -7.66 8.13 0.66
CA ALA A 377 -8.64 8.80 1.51
C ALA A 377 -8.01 9.90 2.37
N ILE A 378 -8.83 10.82 2.83
CA ILE A 378 -8.58 11.76 3.92
C ILE A 378 -9.69 11.55 4.94
N VAL A 379 -9.35 11.06 6.14
CA VAL A 379 -10.33 10.77 7.18
C VAL A 379 -10.12 11.71 8.36
N ALA A 380 -11.19 12.44 8.74
CA ALA A 380 -11.17 13.41 9.83
C ALA A 380 -11.99 12.92 11.02
N PHE A 381 -11.37 12.87 12.19
CA PHE A 381 -11.99 12.41 13.43
C PHE A 381 -12.27 13.56 14.39
N GLY A 382 -13.49 13.56 14.96
CA GLY A 382 -13.88 14.38 16.09
C GLY A 382 -13.21 13.95 17.40
N LYS A 383 -13.51 14.66 18.48
CA LYS A 383 -12.85 14.46 19.78
C LYS A 383 -12.91 13.01 20.25
N LYS A 384 -14.09 12.38 20.22
CA LYS A 384 -14.31 11.02 20.74
C LYS A 384 -13.44 9.97 20.03
N ASP A 385 -13.40 10.02 18.68
CA ASP A 385 -12.69 9.01 17.88
C ASP A 385 -11.21 9.32 17.67
N ALA A 386 -10.81 10.57 17.97
CA ALA A 386 -9.41 10.99 17.96
C ALA A 386 -8.68 10.67 19.27
N GLU A 387 -9.40 10.43 20.34
CA GLU A 387 -8.81 10.11 21.65
C GLU A 387 -7.99 8.82 21.58
N ARG A 388 -6.83 8.90 22.19
CA ARG A 388 -5.96 7.75 22.34
C ARG A 388 -6.17 7.17 23.73
N PRO A 389 -6.65 5.92 23.83
CA PRO A 389 -6.83 5.30 25.13
C PRO A 389 -5.48 5.11 25.82
N GLU A 390 -5.47 5.22 27.16
CA GLU A 390 -4.29 4.94 27.96
C GLU A 390 -3.86 3.47 27.83
N GLU A 391 -2.56 3.26 27.78
CA GLU A 391 -1.99 1.91 27.78
C GLU A 391 -2.00 1.32 29.19
N SER A 392 -2.45 0.08 29.31
CA SER A 392 -2.27 -0.70 30.54
C SER A 392 -1.17 -1.76 30.35
N PRO A 393 -0.67 -2.37 31.44
CA PRO A 393 0.29 -3.48 31.37
C PRO A 393 -0.25 -4.62 30.50
N CYS A 394 0.68 -5.34 29.86
CA CYS A 394 0.33 -6.51 29.04
C CYS A 394 -0.21 -7.63 29.94
N ILE A 395 -1.40 -8.16 29.62
CA ILE A 395 -2.04 -9.26 30.33
C ILE A 395 -1.72 -10.64 29.73
N HIS A 396 -0.82 -10.71 28.75
CA HIS A 396 -0.37 -11.94 28.07
C HIS A 396 -1.49 -12.78 27.44
N CYS A 397 -2.57 -12.16 26.94
CA CYS A 397 -3.75 -12.85 26.37
C CYS A 397 -3.52 -13.49 24.98
N GLY A 398 -2.42 -13.19 24.28
CA GLY A 398 -2.10 -13.75 22.96
C GLY A 398 -2.86 -13.15 21.78
N ASN A 399 -3.84 -12.25 21.96
CA ASN A 399 -4.67 -11.73 20.90
C ASN A 399 -3.87 -11.06 19.76
N CYS A 400 -2.76 -10.41 20.07
CA CYS A 400 -1.89 -9.78 19.08
C CYS A 400 -1.19 -10.79 18.16
N VAL A 401 -0.88 -12.00 18.67
CA VAL A 401 -0.34 -13.11 17.87
C VAL A 401 -1.45 -13.74 17.02
N ASN A 402 -2.58 -14.04 17.62
CA ASN A 402 -3.70 -14.70 16.97
C ASN A 402 -4.32 -13.84 15.85
N SER A 403 -4.30 -12.52 15.97
CA SER A 403 -4.79 -11.60 14.93
C SER A 403 -3.75 -11.28 13.85
N CYS A 404 -2.49 -11.65 14.06
CA CYS A 404 -1.45 -11.38 13.07
C CYS A 404 -1.63 -12.24 11.81
N PRO A 405 -1.74 -11.65 10.60
CA PRO A 405 -1.90 -12.44 9.36
C PRO A 405 -0.69 -13.35 9.08
N PHE A 406 0.48 -13.01 9.63
CA PHE A 406 1.72 -13.77 9.44
C PHE A 406 2.14 -14.58 10.68
N GLY A 407 1.29 -14.68 11.70
CA GLY A 407 1.59 -15.44 12.92
C GLY A 407 2.79 -14.92 13.72
N LEU A 408 3.14 -13.63 13.56
CA LEU A 408 4.27 -13.02 14.26
C LEU A 408 3.98 -12.80 15.73
N ASN A 409 5.04 -12.63 16.53
CA ASN A 409 4.95 -12.30 17.95
C ASN A 409 5.27 -10.82 18.25
N PRO A 410 4.29 -9.90 18.15
CA PRO A 410 4.52 -8.47 18.34
C PRO A 410 5.01 -8.09 19.75
N MET A 411 4.63 -8.86 20.77
CA MET A 411 5.12 -8.62 22.14
C MET A 411 6.55 -9.12 22.32
N GLY A 412 6.95 -10.16 21.60
CA GLY A 412 8.34 -10.59 21.51
C GLY A 412 9.22 -9.49 20.90
N PHE A 413 8.76 -8.81 19.85
CA PHE A 413 9.47 -7.65 19.28
C PHE A 413 9.65 -6.53 20.31
N ALA A 414 8.59 -6.19 21.06
CA ALA A 414 8.65 -5.15 22.08
C ALA A 414 9.66 -5.49 23.19
N LYS A 415 9.74 -6.77 23.61
CA LYS A 415 10.70 -7.25 24.59
C LYS A 415 12.14 -7.19 24.05
N ALA A 416 12.38 -7.74 22.88
CA ALA A 416 13.71 -7.74 22.25
C ALA A 416 14.21 -6.30 21.98
N LEU A 417 13.32 -5.40 21.51
CA LEU A 417 13.63 -3.98 21.36
C LEU A 417 14.05 -3.32 22.67
N ALA A 418 13.31 -3.56 23.77
CA ALA A 418 13.63 -2.99 25.08
C ALA A 418 15.00 -3.45 25.62
N LEU A 419 15.39 -4.68 25.28
CA LEU A 419 16.69 -5.27 25.63
C LEU A 419 17.80 -4.94 24.61
N LYS A 420 17.48 -4.26 23.50
CA LYS A 420 18.39 -4.04 22.35
C LYS A 420 18.96 -5.35 21.78
N ASP A 421 18.19 -6.42 21.89
CA ASP A 421 18.53 -7.75 21.37
C ASP A 421 18.14 -7.84 19.89
N TYR A 422 19.08 -7.45 19.02
CA TYR A 422 18.85 -7.39 17.57
C TYR A 422 18.81 -8.78 16.92
N GLU A 423 19.53 -9.75 17.50
CA GLU A 423 19.50 -11.15 17.05
C GLU A 423 18.13 -11.77 17.32
N ALA A 424 17.56 -11.52 18.50
CA ALA A 424 16.18 -11.92 18.80
C ALA A 424 15.16 -11.23 17.89
N LEU A 425 15.33 -9.96 17.53
CA LEU A 425 14.44 -9.28 16.58
C LEU A 425 14.48 -9.94 15.20
N GLU A 426 15.65 -10.36 14.74
CA GLU A 426 15.81 -11.09 13.49
C GLU A 426 15.21 -12.49 13.57
N ALA A 427 15.52 -13.27 14.58
CA ALA A 427 14.96 -14.61 14.82
C ALA A 427 13.43 -14.60 14.90
N LEU A 428 12.85 -13.55 15.49
CA LEU A 428 11.40 -13.33 15.55
C LEU A 428 10.82 -12.82 14.21
N LYS A 429 11.64 -12.58 13.18
CA LYS A 429 11.24 -12.16 11.82
C LYS A 429 10.51 -10.81 11.81
N VAL A 430 11.00 -9.81 12.56
CA VAL A 430 10.35 -8.49 12.66
C VAL A 430 10.18 -7.81 11.29
N ASN A 431 11.07 -8.06 10.33
CA ASN A 431 11.01 -7.50 8.97
C ASN A 431 9.82 -8.03 8.15
N VAL A 432 9.24 -9.19 8.52
CA VAL A 432 8.03 -9.72 7.87
C VAL A 432 6.78 -8.90 8.24
N CYS A 433 6.82 -8.15 9.36
CA CYS A 433 5.68 -7.34 9.79
C CYS A 433 5.30 -6.31 8.73
N MET A 434 4.08 -6.39 8.20
CA MET A 434 3.52 -5.43 7.23
C MET A 434 2.89 -4.19 7.87
N GLU A 435 2.97 -4.06 9.20
CA GLU A 435 2.49 -2.90 9.97
C GLU A 435 0.98 -2.63 9.84
N CYS A 436 0.19 -3.66 9.59
CA CYS A 436 -1.25 -3.58 9.32
C CYS A 436 -2.12 -3.14 10.52
N GLY A 437 -1.63 -3.12 11.74
CA GLY A 437 -2.43 -2.68 12.90
C GLY A 437 -3.28 -3.74 13.57
N CYS A 438 -3.48 -4.93 13.01
CA CYS A 438 -4.32 -5.99 13.60
C CYS A 438 -3.99 -6.28 15.07
N CYS A 439 -2.71 -6.37 15.40
CA CYS A 439 -2.24 -6.63 16.75
C CYS A 439 -2.58 -5.50 17.75
N ALA A 440 -2.51 -4.25 17.31
CA ALA A 440 -2.88 -3.11 18.15
C ALA A 440 -4.40 -2.99 18.31
N TYR A 441 -5.15 -3.21 17.22
CA TYR A 441 -6.61 -3.23 17.23
C TYR A 441 -7.18 -4.29 18.19
N SER A 442 -6.59 -5.51 18.19
CA SER A 442 -7.03 -6.62 19.03
C SER A 442 -6.57 -6.53 20.49
N CYS A 443 -5.70 -5.56 20.83
CA CYS A 443 -5.11 -5.50 22.17
C CYS A 443 -6.08 -4.92 23.20
N PRO A 444 -6.55 -5.70 24.21
CA PRO A 444 -7.44 -5.18 25.25
C PRO A 444 -6.73 -4.16 26.16
N ALA A 445 -5.41 -4.29 26.32
CA ALA A 445 -4.58 -3.36 27.09
C ALA A 445 -4.21 -2.07 26.32
N LYS A 446 -4.76 -1.86 25.12
CA LYS A 446 -4.59 -0.66 24.28
C LYS A 446 -3.13 -0.27 24.03
N ARG A 447 -2.24 -1.26 23.98
CA ARG A 447 -0.81 -1.02 23.80
C ARG A 447 -0.50 -0.52 22.39
N ASN A 448 0.42 0.45 22.30
CA ASN A 448 0.89 0.98 21.02
C ASN A 448 1.89 0.03 20.34
N ILE A 449 1.38 -1.14 19.95
CA ILE A 449 2.21 -2.23 19.41
C ILE A 449 2.84 -1.82 18.07
N ILE A 450 2.08 -1.14 17.20
CA ILE A 450 2.57 -0.76 15.86
C ILE A 450 3.74 0.21 15.92
N ALA A 451 3.71 1.20 16.80
CA ALA A 451 4.85 2.11 16.95
C ALA A 451 6.11 1.36 17.41
N ARG A 452 5.96 0.38 18.32
CA ARG A 452 7.07 -0.47 18.77
C ARG A 452 7.60 -1.36 17.64
N ASN A 453 6.71 -1.95 16.82
CA ASN A 453 7.11 -2.77 15.69
C ASN A 453 7.87 -1.93 14.62
N LYS A 454 7.39 -0.72 14.31
CA LYS A 454 8.07 0.22 13.42
C LYS A 454 9.46 0.59 13.93
N LEU A 455 9.55 0.91 15.23
CA LEU A 455 10.82 1.22 15.86
C LEU A 455 11.77 0.02 15.86
N ALA A 456 11.29 -1.18 16.16
CA ALA A 456 12.09 -2.40 16.13
C ALA A 456 12.68 -2.69 14.77
N LYS A 457 11.90 -2.50 13.68
CA LYS A 457 12.39 -2.62 12.31
C LYS A 457 13.44 -1.57 11.97
N ALA A 458 13.23 -0.32 12.39
CA ALA A 458 14.18 0.77 12.14
C ALA A 458 15.50 0.53 12.87
N GLU A 459 15.45 0.16 14.17
CA GLU A 459 16.62 -0.15 14.97
C GLU A 459 17.41 -1.35 14.44
N LEU A 460 16.73 -2.44 14.03
CA LEU A 460 17.39 -3.59 13.42
C LEU A 460 18.09 -3.20 12.09
N ARG A 461 17.46 -2.35 11.28
CA ARG A 461 18.06 -1.85 10.04
C ARG A 461 19.33 -1.04 10.32
N ASN A 462 19.25 -0.09 11.26
CA ASN A 462 20.37 0.74 11.67
C ASN A 462 21.53 -0.11 12.23
N TYR A 463 21.21 -1.12 13.04
CA TYR A 463 22.21 -2.05 13.57
C TYR A 463 22.93 -2.80 12.43
N LYS A 464 22.18 -3.41 11.48
CA LYS A 464 22.76 -4.12 10.35
C LYS A 464 23.61 -3.22 9.46
N GLN A 465 23.18 -1.98 9.23
CA GLN A 465 23.96 -1.02 8.44
C GLN A 465 25.30 -0.73 9.12
N LYS A 466 25.31 -0.47 10.42
CA LYS A 466 26.55 -0.23 11.16
C LYS A 466 27.48 -1.45 11.19
N GLN A 467 26.94 -2.68 11.21
CA GLN A 467 27.75 -3.90 11.10
C GLN A 467 28.42 -4.00 9.73
N ALA A 468 27.64 -3.79 8.65
CA ALA A 468 28.16 -3.82 7.29
C ALA A 468 29.21 -2.71 7.00
N GLU A 469 29.11 -1.57 7.66
CA GLU A 469 30.13 -0.50 7.59
C GLU A 469 31.42 -0.92 8.27
N LYS A 470 31.36 -1.51 9.47
CA LYS A 470 32.53 -2.03 10.20
C LYS A 470 33.24 -3.16 9.45
N GLU A 471 32.49 -4.07 8.82
CA GLU A 471 33.06 -5.15 8.00
C GLU A 471 33.80 -4.64 6.75
N LYS A 472 33.43 -3.47 6.24
CA LYS A 472 34.12 -2.84 5.11
C LYS A 472 35.37 -2.07 5.52
N GLU A 473 35.45 -1.65 6.79
CA GLU A 473 36.61 -0.92 7.34
C GLU A 473 37.65 -1.86 7.93
N ALA A 474 37.30 -3.12 8.18
CA ALA A 474 38.21 -4.19 8.64
C ALA A 474 38.83 -4.95 7.49
#